data_bfd9f94029fedd8b2f7290268a8a269d
#
_entry.id   bfd9f94029fedd8b2f7290268a8a269d
#
_cell.length_a   1.000
_cell.length_b   1.000
_cell.length_c   1.000
_cell.angle_alpha   90.00
_cell.angle_beta   90.00
_cell.angle_gamma   90.00
#
_symmetry.space_group_name_H-M   'P 1'
#
loop_
_entity.id
_entity.type
_entity.pdbx_description
1 polymer ?
#
loop_
_entity_poly.entity_id
_entity_poly.type
_entity_poly.pdbx_seq_one_letter_code
_entity_poly.pdbx_strand_id
1 'polypeptide(L)'
;MPYEEQVKFKTDFIRCEFEPFYSGEFEFFASQSAAYRTRAEFGVWRDGEELRYTMHGAKTKRIFIDECPKVASPVANLMPRLLEELTKNQILKERLFGAEFISCASGILATLLYHKRLGETERGEIESLARELAGHRVTIVARAKGQKLLSGELNLEDCLNIGGKIYKFTFGDGAFIQPNTAVNEKMIAWAKGCVEHGADLLELYCGHGNFTVPMAEKFKRILATEISKSSIANALKNCELNSVDNIKFLRMSAEELMSAFRREREFNRLRELDIFSYDFSHVLVDPPRAGLDESVINFIKNYENIVYISCSPQSLKRDLAQLSLTHEAVKFAVFDQFANTAHIECGVLLKSKNA
;
A
#
# COMPACT_ATOMS: atom_id res chain seq x y z
N MET A 1 -5.88 25.31 -6.89
CA MET A 1 -4.67 25.58 -6.06
C MET A 1 -3.48 25.00 -6.80
N PRO A 2 -2.48 25.81 -7.16
CA PRO A 2 -1.23 25.31 -7.70
C PRO A 2 -0.58 24.28 -6.78
N TYR A 3 0.22 23.38 -7.33
CA TYR A 3 0.79 22.28 -6.54
C TYR A 3 1.72 22.78 -5.41
N GLU A 4 2.51 23.80 -5.68
CA GLU A 4 3.40 24.41 -4.67
C GLU A 4 2.65 25.00 -3.48
N GLU A 5 1.50 25.65 -3.73
CA GLU A 5 0.63 26.14 -2.65
C GLU A 5 0.04 24.99 -1.83
N GLN A 6 -0.30 23.87 -2.49
CA GLN A 6 -0.78 22.67 -1.80
C GLN A 6 0.30 22.04 -0.92
N VAL A 7 1.54 21.95 -1.41
CA VAL A 7 2.70 21.49 -0.63
C VAL A 7 2.86 22.35 0.63
N LYS A 8 2.85 23.66 0.46
CA LYS A 8 2.94 24.59 1.59
C LYS A 8 1.79 24.38 2.58
N PHE A 9 0.55 24.31 2.09
CA PHE A 9 -0.62 24.08 2.93
C PHE A 9 -0.50 22.77 3.74
N LYS A 10 -0.11 21.66 3.10
CA LYS A 10 0.08 20.37 3.77
C LYS A 10 1.19 20.42 4.83
N THR A 11 2.29 21.10 4.51
CA THR A 11 3.42 21.26 5.45
C THR A 11 3.01 22.09 6.65
N ASP A 12 2.37 23.23 6.43
CA ASP A 12 1.92 24.13 7.50
C ASP A 12 0.86 23.46 8.38
N PHE A 13 -0.07 22.71 7.77
CA PHE A 13 -1.07 21.91 8.48
C PHE A 13 -0.42 20.88 9.41
N ILE A 14 0.50 20.07 8.89
CA ILE A 14 1.17 19.02 9.68
C ILE A 14 2.03 19.65 10.78
N ARG A 15 2.74 20.74 10.50
CA ARG A 15 3.53 21.45 11.50
C ARG A 15 2.64 21.93 12.65
N CYS A 16 1.53 22.57 12.36
CA CYS A 16 0.58 23.05 13.38
C CYS A 16 -0.01 21.89 14.21
N GLU A 17 -0.38 20.80 13.56
CA GLU A 17 -1.00 19.65 14.23
C GLU A 17 -0.04 18.89 15.15
N PHE A 18 1.26 18.86 14.81
CA PHE A 18 2.26 18.01 15.47
C PHE A 18 3.32 18.80 16.25
N GLU A 19 3.28 20.13 16.27
CA GLU A 19 4.14 20.98 17.12
C GLU A 19 4.19 20.51 18.59
N PRO A 20 3.09 20.05 19.22
CA PRO A 20 3.16 19.54 20.59
C PRO A 20 3.99 18.28 20.78
N PHE A 21 4.29 17.54 19.70
CA PHE A 21 5.01 16.28 19.75
C PHE A 21 6.41 16.34 19.10
N TYR A 22 6.63 17.30 18.21
CA TYR A 22 7.87 17.43 17.47
C TYR A 22 8.21 18.89 17.16
N SER A 23 9.35 19.35 17.64
CA SER A 23 9.85 20.73 17.45
C SER A 23 10.98 20.84 16.42
N GLY A 24 11.41 19.70 15.83
CA GLY A 24 12.47 19.67 14.82
C GLY A 24 11.99 20.07 13.41
N GLU A 25 12.85 19.85 12.44
CA GLU A 25 12.55 20.10 11.02
C GLU A 25 11.68 18.97 10.45
N PHE A 26 10.54 19.33 9.84
CA PHE A 26 9.67 18.40 9.13
C PHE A 26 10.21 18.19 7.69
N GLU A 27 10.63 16.96 7.40
CA GLU A 27 11.06 16.56 6.07
C GLU A 27 9.84 16.41 5.15
N PHE A 28 9.79 17.13 4.03
CA PHE A 28 8.68 17.02 3.08
C PHE A 28 9.11 16.35 1.78
N PHE A 29 8.46 15.25 1.43
CA PHE A 29 8.70 14.47 0.22
C PHE A 29 7.58 14.69 -0.79
N ALA A 30 7.81 15.62 -1.71
CA ALA A 30 6.87 15.99 -2.76
C ALA A 30 6.67 14.85 -3.79
N SER A 31 5.45 14.80 -4.35
CA SER A 31 5.09 14.00 -5.52
C SER A 31 5.33 14.75 -6.82
N GLN A 32 5.20 14.08 -7.94
CA GLN A 32 4.83 14.73 -9.19
C GLN A 32 3.38 15.24 -9.08
N SER A 33 3.08 16.37 -9.71
CA SER A 33 1.72 16.94 -9.69
C SER A 33 0.71 16.19 -10.56
N ALA A 34 1.18 15.42 -11.54
CA ALA A 34 0.37 14.65 -12.50
C ALA A 34 1.05 13.31 -12.82
N ALA A 35 0.30 12.39 -13.44
CA ALA A 35 0.76 11.09 -13.93
C ALA A 35 1.50 10.21 -12.91
N TYR A 36 1.26 10.41 -11.62
CA TYR A 36 1.97 9.74 -10.53
C TYR A 36 1.29 8.46 -10.05
N ARG A 37 -0.03 8.33 -10.33
CA ARG A 37 -0.87 7.30 -9.71
C ARG A 37 -0.82 6.00 -10.48
N THR A 38 -0.11 5.02 -9.96
CA THR A 38 0.06 3.68 -10.55
C THR A 38 -1.08 2.72 -10.22
N ARG A 39 -1.88 3.02 -9.18
CA ARG A 39 -3.10 2.27 -8.85
C ARG A 39 -4.30 3.21 -8.82
N ALA A 40 -5.32 2.91 -9.63
CA ALA A 40 -6.53 3.71 -9.72
C ALA A 40 -7.78 2.82 -9.86
N GLU A 41 -8.92 3.33 -9.38
CA GLU A 41 -10.22 2.67 -9.46
C GLU A 41 -11.25 3.66 -9.96
N PHE A 42 -12.07 3.23 -10.90
CA PHE A 42 -13.16 4.01 -11.48
C PHE A 42 -14.45 3.19 -11.49
N GLY A 43 -15.57 3.84 -11.22
CA GLY A 43 -16.86 3.28 -11.60
C GLY A 43 -17.00 3.23 -13.12
N VAL A 44 -17.78 2.28 -13.62
CA VAL A 44 -18.19 2.23 -15.02
C VAL A 44 -19.71 2.39 -15.07
N TRP A 45 -20.17 3.33 -15.86
CA TRP A 45 -21.59 3.63 -16.03
C TRP A 45 -22.00 3.46 -17.47
N ARG A 46 -23.15 2.82 -17.68
CA ARG A 46 -23.76 2.72 -19.01
C ARG A 46 -24.61 3.96 -19.26
N ASP A 47 -24.27 4.71 -20.31
CA ASP A 47 -24.98 5.90 -20.80
C ASP A 47 -25.54 5.60 -22.20
N GLY A 48 -26.79 5.15 -22.27
CA GLY A 48 -27.36 4.61 -23.49
C GLY A 48 -26.64 3.33 -23.94
N GLU A 49 -25.99 3.35 -25.09
CA GLU A 49 -25.20 2.25 -25.64
C GLU A 49 -23.70 2.37 -25.27
N GLU A 50 -23.27 3.52 -24.77
CA GLU A 50 -21.89 3.78 -24.44
C GLU A 50 -21.57 3.47 -22.97
N LEU A 51 -20.31 3.18 -22.69
CA LEU A 51 -19.76 3.09 -21.34
C LEU A 51 -18.96 4.36 -21.04
N ARG A 52 -19.03 4.81 -19.80
CA ARG A 52 -18.25 5.97 -19.34
C ARG A 52 -17.63 5.68 -17.96
N TYR A 53 -16.41 6.13 -17.76
CA TYR A 53 -15.82 6.12 -16.42
C TYR A 53 -16.48 7.14 -15.51
N THR A 54 -16.56 6.79 -14.23
CA THR A 54 -17.14 7.68 -13.22
C THR A 54 -16.31 7.66 -11.94
N MET A 55 -16.38 8.78 -11.22
CA MET A 55 -15.89 8.88 -9.83
C MET A 55 -17.01 9.42 -8.93
N HIS A 56 -16.91 9.13 -7.64
CA HIS A 56 -17.77 9.78 -6.66
C HIS A 56 -17.23 11.18 -6.35
N GLY A 57 -18.03 12.18 -6.63
CA GLY A 57 -17.74 13.57 -6.25
C GLY A 57 -18.16 13.86 -4.80
N ALA A 58 -17.84 15.06 -4.32
CA ALA A 58 -18.36 15.57 -3.07
C ALA A 58 -19.91 15.52 -3.07
N LYS A 59 -20.53 15.11 -1.98
CA LYS A 59 -21.99 14.95 -1.82
C LYS A 59 -22.60 13.84 -2.69
N THR A 60 -21.92 12.72 -2.88
CA THR A 60 -22.44 11.52 -3.58
C THR A 60 -22.84 11.73 -5.04
N LYS A 61 -22.53 12.87 -5.65
CA LYS A 61 -22.76 13.08 -7.08
C LYS A 61 -21.75 12.28 -7.91
N ARG A 62 -22.26 11.51 -8.86
CA ARG A 62 -21.43 10.86 -9.89
C ARG A 62 -20.84 11.93 -10.80
N ILE A 63 -19.53 11.85 -11.04
CA ILE A 63 -18.80 12.68 -12.00
C ILE A 63 -18.34 11.76 -13.12
N PHE A 64 -18.68 12.08 -14.37
CA PHE A 64 -18.15 11.43 -15.55
C PHE A 64 -16.71 11.90 -15.80
N ILE A 65 -15.87 10.98 -16.23
CA ILE A 65 -14.45 11.22 -16.42
C ILE A 65 -14.06 10.73 -17.79
N ASP A 66 -13.60 11.62 -18.62
CA ASP A 66 -13.03 11.29 -19.92
C ASP A 66 -11.51 11.11 -19.80
N GLU A 67 -10.86 11.91 -18.94
CA GLU A 67 -9.43 11.83 -18.66
C GLU A 67 -9.16 12.02 -17.16
N CYS A 68 -8.11 11.38 -16.66
CA CYS A 68 -7.64 11.56 -15.29
C CYS A 68 -6.14 11.93 -15.29
N PRO A 69 -5.78 13.21 -15.11
CA PRO A 69 -4.38 13.65 -15.17
C PRO A 69 -3.48 13.07 -14.06
N LYS A 70 -4.08 12.44 -13.05
CA LYS A 70 -3.33 11.86 -11.93
C LYS A 70 -2.81 10.45 -12.22
N VAL A 71 -3.49 9.67 -13.10
CA VAL A 71 -3.08 8.28 -13.36
C VAL A 71 -1.80 8.26 -14.19
N ALA A 72 -0.97 7.25 -13.95
CA ALA A 72 0.25 7.01 -14.71
C ALA A 72 -0.03 6.89 -16.20
N SER A 73 0.87 7.38 -17.05
CA SER A 73 0.68 7.44 -18.49
C SER A 73 0.29 6.10 -19.13
N PRO A 74 0.81 4.92 -18.74
CA PRO A 74 0.35 3.65 -19.28
C PRO A 74 -1.14 3.41 -19.05
N VAL A 75 -1.64 3.73 -17.85
CA VAL A 75 -3.08 3.60 -17.51
C VAL A 75 -3.90 4.62 -18.29
N ALA A 76 -3.46 5.90 -18.36
CA ALA A 76 -4.15 6.94 -19.10
C ALA A 76 -4.31 6.59 -20.58
N ASN A 77 -3.30 5.96 -21.18
CA ASN A 77 -3.35 5.50 -22.58
C ASN A 77 -4.26 4.28 -22.79
N LEU A 78 -4.32 3.38 -21.78
CA LEU A 78 -5.17 2.19 -21.85
C LEU A 78 -6.67 2.53 -21.66
N MET A 79 -7.00 3.44 -20.76
CA MET A 79 -8.39 3.73 -20.34
C MET A 79 -9.35 3.96 -21.51
N PRO A 80 -9.11 4.85 -22.49
CA PRO A 80 -10.03 5.08 -23.59
C PRO A 80 -10.16 3.86 -24.51
N ARG A 81 -9.07 3.15 -24.78
CA ARG A 81 -9.07 1.95 -25.63
C ARG A 81 -9.84 0.81 -25.00
N LEU A 82 -9.63 0.56 -23.70
CA LEU A 82 -10.37 -0.45 -22.96
C LEU A 82 -11.87 -0.14 -22.97
N LEU A 83 -12.26 1.11 -22.76
CA LEU A 83 -13.65 1.52 -22.73
C LEU A 83 -14.33 1.37 -24.11
N GLU A 84 -13.61 1.72 -25.18
CA GLU A 84 -14.07 1.54 -26.58
C GLU A 84 -14.35 0.07 -26.88
N GLU A 85 -13.43 -0.83 -26.57
CA GLU A 85 -13.59 -2.26 -26.84
C GLU A 85 -14.69 -2.89 -25.96
N LEU A 86 -14.78 -2.48 -24.68
CA LEU A 86 -15.86 -2.92 -23.78
C LEU A 86 -17.24 -2.43 -24.27
N THR A 87 -17.33 -1.22 -24.84
CA THR A 87 -18.59 -0.68 -25.39
C THR A 87 -19.11 -1.51 -26.56
N LYS A 88 -18.20 -1.99 -27.42
CA LYS A 88 -18.53 -2.87 -28.56
C LYS A 88 -18.95 -4.28 -28.13
N ASN A 89 -18.44 -4.75 -26.99
CA ASN A 89 -18.63 -6.11 -26.52
C ASN A 89 -19.91 -6.26 -25.68
N GLN A 90 -20.96 -6.87 -26.26
CA GLN A 90 -22.28 -7.00 -25.61
C GLN A 90 -22.22 -7.86 -24.34
N ILE A 91 -21.30 -8.83 -24.27
CA ILE A 91 -21.15 -9.76 -23.14
C ILE A 91 -20.40 -9.08 -22.00
N LEU A 92 -19.27 -8.41 -22.30
CA LEU A 92 -18.43 -7.79 -21.27
C LEU A 92 -19.01 -6.47 -20.74
N LYS A 93 -19.82 -5.73 -21.51
CA LYS A 93 -20.48 -4.53 -20.98
C LYS A 93 -21.64 -4.81 -20.03
N GLU A 94 -22.19 -6.04 -20.07
CA GLU A 94 -23.33 -6.39 -19.25
C GLU A 94 -22.98 -6.47 -17.76
N ARG A 95 -23.67 -5.66 -16.92
CA ARG A 95 -23.47 -5.60 -15.47
C ARG A 95 -22.05 -5.26 -15.02
N LEU A 96 -21.23 -4.69 -15.91
CA LEU A 96 -19.95 -4.07 -15.56
C LEU A 96 -20.23 -2.80 -14.75
N PHE A 97 -19.60 -2.64 -13.57
CA PHE A 97 -19.83 -1.49 -12.71
C PHE A 97 -18.55 -0.76 -12.28
N GLY A 98 -17.38 -1.33 -12.53
CA GLY A 98 -16.11 -0.71 -12.16
C GLY A 98 -14.93 -1.31 -12.90
N ALA A 99 -13.84 -0.56 -12.92
CA ALA A 99 -12.53 -0.98 -13.42
C ALA A 99 -11.44 -0.49 -12.48
N GLU A 100 -10.59 -1.42 -12.04
CA GLU A 100 -9.37 -1.12 -11.27
C GLU A 100 -8.16 -1.28 -12.17
N PHE A 101 -7.17 -0.41 -12.02
CA PHE A 101 -5.92 -0.44 -12.77
C PHE A 101 -4.74 -0.46 -11.82
N ILE A 102 -3.77 -1.31 -12.13
CA ILE A 102 -2.43 -1.29 -11.54
C ILE A 102 -1.43 -1.25 -12.67
N SER A 103 -0.56 -0.23 -12.68
CA SER A 103 0.57 -0.12 -13.60
C SER A 103 1.85 -0.43 -12.86
N CYS A 104 2.67 -1.31 -13.41
CA CYS A 104 3.97 -1.70 -12.88
C CYS A 104 4.99 -1.87 -14.00
N ALA A 105 6.24 -2.19 -13.67
CA ALA A 105 7.32 -2.32 -14.64
C ALA A 105 7.04 -3.38 -15.72
N SER A 106 6.40 -4.49 -15.36
CA SER A 106 6.08 -5.58 -16.29
C SER A 106 4.88 -5.31 -17.20
N GLY A 107 3.95 -4.42 -16.82
CA GLY A 107 2.74 -4.12 -17.59
C GLY A 107 1.62 -3.54 -16.75
N ILE A 108 0.37 -3.74 -17.21
CA ILE A 108 -0.83 -3.23 -16.56
C ILE A 108 -1.74 -4.39 -16.17
N LEU A 109 -2.29 -4.35 -14.96
CA LEU A 109 -3.45 -5.14 -14.58
C LEU A 109 -4.69 -4.29 -14.72
N ALA A 110 -5.66 -4.72 -15.50
CA ALA A 110 -7.01 -4.15 -15.57
C ALA A 110 -8.02 -5.14 -14.99
N THR A 111 -8.60 -4.82 -13.84
CA THR A 111 -9.62 -5.65 -13.19
C THR A 111 -11.00 -5.08 -13.44
N LEU A 112 -11.83 -5.81 -14.17
CA LEU A 112 -13.21 -5.49 -14.50
C LEU A 112 -14.15 -6.05 -13.44
N LEU A 113 -14.98 -5.22 -12.82
CA LEU A 113 -15.84 -5.55 -11.69
C LEU A 113 -17.30 -5.76 -12.14
N TYR A 114 -17.86 -6.93 -11.84
CA TYR A 114 -19.17 -7.33 -12.33
C TYR A 114 -20.18 -7.62 -11.22
N HIS A 115 -21.45 -7.25 -11.50
CA HIS A 115 -22.64 -7.68 -10.74
C HIS A 115 -23.37 -8.85 -11.40
N LYS A 116 -22.68 -9.76 -12.08
CA LYS A 116 -23.22 -10.98 -12.67
C LYS A 116 -22.32 -12.17 -12.39
N ARG A 117 -22.81 -13.38 -12.66
CA ARG A 117 -21.96 -14.58 -12.68
C ARG A 117 -21.09 -14.55 -13.94
N LEU A 118 -19.86 -15.04 -13.78
CA LEU A 118 -18.90 -15.19 -14.86
C LEU A 118 -18.77 -16.66 -15.26
N GLY A 119 -18.73 -16.96 -16.56
CA GLY A 119 -18.62 -18.29 -17.11
C GLY A 119 -17.59 -18.39 -18.23
N GLU A 120 -17.64 -19.49 -19.00
CA GLU A 120 -16.69 -19.75 -20.09
C GLU A 120 -16.87 -18.75 -21.26
N THR A 121 -18.08 -18.22 -21.47
CA THR A 121 -18.30 -17.19 -22.46
C THR A 121 -17.53 -15.92 -22.12
N GLU A 122 -17.64 -15.43 -20.87
CA GLU A 122 -16.88 -14.28 -20.42
C GLU A 122 -15.37 -14.56 -20.43
N ARG A 123 -14.92 -15.79 -20.17
CA ARG A 123 -13.51 -16.18 -20.26
C ARG A 123 -12.99 -15.95 -21.68
N GLY A 124 -13.65 -16.49 -22.69
CA GLY A 124 -13.26 -16.32 -24.09
C GLY A 124 -13.20 -14.85 -24.51
N GLU A 125 -14.17 -14.05 -24.04
CA GLU A 125 -14.24 -12.63 -24.35
C GLU A 125 -13.12 -11.81 -23.70
N ILE A 126 -12.75 -12.07 -22.42
CA ILE A 126 -11.62 -11.36 -21.78
C ILE A 126 -10.27 -11.77 -22.39
N GLU A 127 -10.12 -13.01 -22.87
CA GLU A 127 -8.94 -13.45 -23.61
C GLU A 127 -8.84 -12.75 -24.98
N SER A 128 -9.98 -12.56 -25.68
CA SER A 128 -10.03 -11.80 -26.92
C SER A 128 -9.68 -10.33 -26.68
N LEU A 129 -10.31 -9.72 -25.69
CA LEU A 129 -10.05 -8.33 -25.31
C LEU A 129 -8.57 -8.10 -24.96
N ALA A 130 -7.94 -9.03 -24.24
CA ALA A 130 -6.52 -8.92 -23.91
C ALA A 130 -5.63 -8.99 -25.17
N ARG A 131 -5.99 -9.81 -26.18
CA ARG A 131 -5.27 -9.86 -27.47
C ARG A 131 -5.39 -8.55 -28.25
N GLU A 132 -6.59 -7.96 -28.28
CA GLU A 132 -6.84 -6.68 -28.95
C GLU A 132 -6.06 -5.52 -28.31
N LEU A 133 -5.85 -5.60 -26.99
CA LEU A 133 -5.10 -4.62 -26.19
C LEU A 133 -3.62 -5.00 -25.96
N ALA A 134 -3.10 -6.00 -26.65
CA ALA A 134 -1.74 -6.53 -26.43
C ALA A 134 -0.62 -5.46 -26.49
N GLY A 135 -0.80 -4.41 -27.32
CA GLY A 135 0.12 -3.28 -27.40
C GLY A 135 0.31 -2.51 -26.09
N HIS A 136 -0.62 -2.64 -25.13
CA HIS A 136 -0.54 -2.03 -23.81
C HIS A 136 0.08 -2.94 -22.74
N ARG A 137 0.49 -4.17 -23.07
CA ARG A 137 0.98 -5.19 -22.12
C ARG A 137 0.02 -5.35 -20.93
N VAL A 138 -1.27 -5.54 -21.23
CA VAL A 138 -2.31 -5.62 -20.21
C VAL A 138 -2.72 -7.07 -19.93
N THR A 139 -2.80 -7.41 -18.65
CA THR A 139 -3.52 -8.60 -18.16
C THR A 139 -4.90 -8.18 -17.70
N ILE A 140 -5.94 -8.84 -18.19
CA ILE A 140 -7.32 -8.54 -17.82
C ILE A 140 -7.81 -9.57 -16.81
N VAL A 141 -8.42 -9.08 -15.75
CA VAL A 141 -9.14 -9.87 -14.76
C VAL A 141 -10.62 -9.48 -14.78
N ALA A 142 -11.53 -10.44 -14.90
CA ALA A 142 -12.92 -10.22 -14.59
C ALA A 142 -13.24 -10.77 -13.20
N ARG A 143 -13.78 -9.93 -12.32
CA ARG A 143 -14.09 -10.26 -10.92
C ARG A 143 -15.57 -10.07 -10.64
N ALA A 144 -16.20 -11.09 -10.03
CA ALA A 144 -17.53 -11.05 -9.47
C ALA A 144 -17.53 -11.66 -8.08
N LYS A 145 -18.66 -11.63 -7.36
CA LYS A 145 -18.77 -12.21 -6.02
C LYS A 145 -18.35 -13.71 -6.02
N GLY A 146 -17.19 -13.97 -5.40
CA GLY A 146 -16.65 -15.33 -5.28
C GLY A 146 -16.11 -15.96 -6.58
N GLN A 147 -15.99 -15.18 -7.67
CA GLN A 147 -15.51 -15.66 -8.96
C GLN A 147 -14.45 -14.71 -9.55
N LYS A 148 -13.49 -15.32 -10.25
CA LYS A 148 -12.41 -14.61 -10.92
C LYS A 148 -12.01 -15.37 -12.19
N LEU A 149 -11.91 -14.63 -13.30
CA LEU A 149 -11.38 -15.11 -14.57
C LEU A 149 -10.17 -14.26 -14.94
N LEU A 150 -9.14 -14.87 -15.52
CA LEU A 150 -7.94 -14.20 -16.00
C LEU A 150 -7.77 -14.43 -17.51
N SER A 151 -7.29 -13.42 -18.22
CA SER A 151 -6.94 -13.53 -19.65
C SER A 151 -5.61 -14.27 -19.91
N GLY A 152 -4.90 -14.67 -18.87
CA GLY A 152 -3.60 -15.32 -18.92
C GLY A 152 -2.99 -15.46 -17.53
N GLU A 153 -1.69 -15.69 -17.45
CA GLU A 153 -0.97 -15.72 -16.18
C GLU A 153 -0.84 -14.32 -15.58
N LEU A 154 -0.97 -14.26 -14.27
CA LEU A 154 -0.78 -13.02 -13.52
C LEU A 154 0.67 -12.93 -13.03
N ASN A 155 1.53 -12.35 -13.87
CA ASN A 155 2.96 -12.16 -13.59
C ASN A 155 3.24 -10.65 -13.54
N LEU A 156 2.77 -9.99 -12.48
CA LEU A 156 3.03 -8.57 -12.25
C LEU A 156 4.28 -8.43 -11.41
N GLU A 157 5.28 -7.79 -11.98
CA GLU A 157 6.50 -7.40 -11.28
C GLU A 157 6.66 -5.88 -11.34
N ASP A 158 6.99 -5.30 -10.21
CA ASP A 158 7.40 -3.91 -10.10
C ASP A 158 8.84 -3.82 -9.59
N CYS A 159 9.49 -2.72 -9.90
CA CYS A 159 10.86 -2.45 -9.50
C CYS A 159 10.90 -1.12 -8.76
N LEU A 160 11.31 -1.14 -7.49
CA LEU A 160 11.49 0.04 -6.66
C LEU A 160 12.97 0.38 -6.54
N ASN A 161 13.33 1.63 -6.83
CA ASN A 161 14.68 2.15 -6.64
C ASN A 161 14.81 2.84 -5.28
N ILE A 162 15.39 2.17 -4.30
CA ILE A 162 15.49 2.67 -2.94
C ILE A 162 16.95 2.95 -2.62
N GLY A 163 17.31 4.24 -2.64
CA GLY A 163 18.69 4.66 -2.36
C GLY A 163 19.73 4.12 -3.36
N GLY A 164 19.34 3.93 -4.63
CA GLY A 164 20.20 3.40 -5.70
C GLY A 164 20.19 1.88 -5.81
N LYS A 165 19.55 1.15 -4.90
CA LYS A 165 19.36 -0.29 -4.98
C LYS A 165 17.96 -0.63 -5.52
N ILE A 166 17.91 -1.53 -6.51
CA ILE A 166 16.64 -1.99 -7.09
C ILE A 166 16.12 -3.19 -6.29
N TYR A 167 14.87 -3.08 -5.86
CA TYR A 167 14.11 -4.17 -5.24
C TYR A 167 12.97 -4.58 -6.16
N LYS A 168 12.80 -5.88 -6.35
CA LYS A 168 11.75 -6.46 -7.17
C LYS A 168 10.58 -6.91 -6.30
N PHE A 169 9.38 -6.56 -6.73
CA PHE A 169 8.16 -6.96 -6.03
C PHE A 169 7.19 -7.60 -7.00
N THR A 170 6.55 -8.67 -6.56
CA THR A 170 5.38 -9.24 -7.20
C THR A 170 4.15 -9.09 -6.31
N PHE A 171 3.01 -8.97 -6.93
CA PHE A 171 1.74 -8.87 -6.22
C PHE A 171 0.61 -9.50 -7.04
N GLY A 172 -0.39 -10.03 -6.35
CA GLY A 172 -1.58 -10.60 -6.97
C GLY A 172 -2.68 -9.57 -7.20
N ASP A 173 -3.70 -9.98 -7.95
CA ASP A 173 -4.94 -9.23 -8.07
C ASP A 173 -5.60 -9.02 -6.70
N GLY A 174 -6.03 -7.78 -6.44
CA GLY A 174 -6.59 -7.35 -5.16
C GLY A 174 -5.57 -7.08 -4.06
N ALA A 175 -4.26 -7.19 -4.34
CA ALA A 175 -3.24 -6.77 -3.39
C ALA A 175 -3.29 -5.25 -3.19
N PHE A 176 -3.06 -4.81 -1.96
CA PHE A 176 -2.79 -3.41 -1.70
C PHE A 176 -1.35 -3.09 -2.12
N ILE A 177 -1.20 -2.06 -2.92
CA ILE A 177 0.09 -1.43 -3.23
C ILE A 177 -0.03 0.07 -3.02
N GLN A 178 1.07 0.73 -2.72
CA GLN A 178 1.10 2.19 -2.62
C GLN A 178 0.80 2.82 -3.98
N PRO A 179 -0.15 3.76 -4.07
CA PRO A 179 -0.64 4.26 -5.37
C PRO A 179 0.32 5.21 -6.08
N ASN A 180 1.38 5.68 -5.42
CA ASN A 180 2.42 6.53 -5.97
C ASN A 180 3.78 5.89 -5.71
N THR A 181 4.27 5.14 -6.69
CA THR A 181 5.51 4.37 -6.59
C THR A 181 6.70 5.25 -6.23
N ALA A 182 6.83 6.43 -6.84
CA ALA A 182 7.95 7.33 -6.59
C ALA A 182 7.96 7.91 -5.16
N VAL A 183 6.80 8.15 -4.56
CA VAL A 183 6.71 8.55 -3.15
C VAL A 183 6.89 7.36 -2.22
N ASN A 184 6.41 6.17 -2.60
CA ASN A 184 6.67 4.94 -1.84
C ASN A 184 8.17 4.64 -1.72
N GLU A 185 8.94 4.82 -2.79
CA GLU A 185 10.41 4.69 -2.76
C GLU A 185 11.03 5.64 -1.73
N LYS A 186 10.55 6.89 -1.64
CA LYS A 186 10.98 7.88 -0.65
C LYS A 186 10.58 7.49 0.77
N MET A 187 9.36 6.95 0.96
CA MET A 187 8.88 6.45 2.25
C MET A 187 9.78 5.33 2.77
N ILE A 188 10.09 4.36 1.92
CA ILE A 188 10.95 3.24 2.27
C ILE A 188 12.39 3.71 2.52
N ALA A 189 12.94 4.61 1.67
CA ALA A 189 14.27 5.16 1.85
C ALA A 189 14.39 5.94 3.17
N TRP A 190 13.37 6.72 3.52
CA TRP A 190 13.31 7.43 4.79
C TRP A 190 13.25 6.47 5.98
N ALA A 191 12.39 5.44 5.94
CA ALA A 191 12.31 4.44 7.01
C ALA A 191 13.64 3.70 7.20
N LYS A 192 14.34 3.33 6.11
CA LYS A 192 15.70 2.78 6.16
C LYS A 192 16.70 3.77 6.75
N GLY A 193 16.57 5.06 6.44
CA GLY A 193 17.40 6.14 6.96
C GLY A 193 17.16 6.45 8.45
N CYS A 194 16.08 5.94 9.04
CA CYS A 194 15.82 5.98 10.47
C CYS A 194 16.68 4.95 11.27
N VAL A 195 17.28 3.99 10.58
CA VAL A 195 18.01 2.89 11.20
C VAL A 195 19.44 2.86 10.63
N GLU A 196 20.44 2.98 11.50
CA GLU A 196 21.83 2.73 11.11
C GLU A 196 22.09 1.22 11.07
N HIS A 197 22.00 0.57 12.23
CA HIS A 197 22.06 -0.88 12.41
C HIS A 197 21.17 -1.27 13.59
N GLY A 198 20.32 -2.28 13.39
CA GLY A 198 19.45 -2.82 14.42
C GLY A 198 19.80 -4.26 14.77
N ALA A 199 19.46 -4.72 15.98
CA ALA A 199 19.53 -6.13 16.32
C ALA A 199 18.44 -6.90 15.57
N ASP A 200 17.22 -6.96 16.10
CA ASP A 200 16.07 -7.54 15.40
C ASP A 200 14.97 -6.49 15.21
N LEU A 201 14.17 -6.64 14.15
CA LEU A 201 12.99 -5.80 13.85
C LEU A 201 11.70 -6.59 14.08
N LEU A 202 10.77 -5.99 14.79
CA LEU A 202 9.37 -6.40 14.77
C LEU A 202 8.59 -5.48 13.81
N GLU A 203 7.96 -6.06 12.78
CA GLU A 203 7.09 -5.30 11.88
C GLU A 203 5.64 -5.78 12.00
N LEU A 204 4.73 -4.84 12.25
CA LEU A 204 3.30 -5.10 12.29
C LEU A 204 2.64 -4.52 11.04
N TYR A 205 1.63 -5.23 10.51
CA TYR A 205 0.90 -4.84 9.29
C TYR A 205 1.78 -4.83 8.03
N CYS A 206 2.67 -5.82 7.89
CA CYS A 206 3.73 -5.79 6.85
C CYS A 206 3.22 -5.92 5.40
N GLY A 207 1.96 -6.27 5.18
CA GLY A 207 1.39 -6.47 3.85
C GLY A 207 2.18 -7.50 3.02
N HIS A 208 2.56 -7.14 1.81
CA HIS A 208 3.37 -7.96 0.91
C HIS A 208 4.90 -7.75 1.09
N GLY A 209 5.30 -7.11 2.20
CA GLY A 209 6.70 -6.88 2.53
C GLY A 209 7.27 -5.57 1.96
N ASN A 210 6.41 -4.56 1.72
CA ASN A 210 6.80 -3.27 1.14
C ASN A 210 7.96 -2.59 1.87
N PHE A 211 7.91 -2.54 3.20
CA PHE A 211 9.02 -2.08 4.05
C PHE A 211 9.93 -3.22 4.45
N THR A 212 9.37 -4.38 4.79
CA THR A 212 10.09 -5.54 5.34
C THR A 212 11.30 -5.95 4.51
N VAL A 213 11.09 -6.14 3.19
CA VAL A 213 12.14 -6.63 2.29
C VAL A 213 13.32 -5.65 2.18
N PRO A 214 13.10 -4.34 1.94
CA PRO A 214 14.20 -3.37 1.93
C PRO A 214 14.86 -3.15 3.30
N MET A 215 14.12 -3.34 4.41
CA MET A 215 14.66 -3.20 5.76
C MET A 215 15.58 -4.38 6.17
N ALA A 216 15.50 -5.51 5.48
CA ALA A 216 16.24 -6.73 5.84
C ALA A 216 17.75 -6.53 5.97
N GLU A 217 18.35 -5.66 5.16
CA GLU A 217 19.80 -5.37 5.22
C GLU A 217 20.23 -4.57 6.46
N LYS A 218 19.27 -4.02 7.21
CA LYS A 218 19.55 -3.21 8.41
C LYS A 218 19.48 -4.01 9.70
N PHE A 219 18.93 -5.24 9.65
CA PHE A 219 18.65 -6.04 10.83
C PHE A 219 19.24 -7.45 10.73
N LYS A 220 19.57 -8.02 11.89
CA LYS A 220 20.00 -9.40 11.97
C LYS A 220 18.85 -10.36 11.60
N ARG A 221 17.66 -10.12 12.13
CA ARG A 221 16.44 -10.88 11.86
C ARG A 221 15.25 -9.94 11.87
N ILE A 222 14.21 -10.28 11.10
CA ILE A 222 12.93 -9.59 11.11
C ILE A 222 11.83 -10.59 11.43
N LEU A 223 10.96 -10.24 12.36
CA LEU A 223 9.66 -10.88 12.57
C LEU A 223 8.57 -9.96 12.07
N ALA A 224 7.84 -10.39 11.04
CA ALA A 224 6.82 -9.57 10.39
C ALA A 224 5.44 -10.24 10.47
N THR A 225 4.38 -9.48 10.78
CA THR A 225 3.02 -10.00 10.90
C THR A 225 2.05 -9.37 9.93
N GLU A 226 1.14 -10.21 9.39
CA GLU A 226 0.08 -9.83 8.47
C GLU A 226 -1.08 -10.84 8.57
N ILE A 227 -2.32 -10.38 8.45
CA ILE A 227 -3.52 -11.25 8.53
C ILE A 227 -3.87 -11.90 7.19
N SER A 228 -3.54 -11.25 6.07
CA SER A 228 -3.87 -11.69 4.72
C SER A 228 -2.96 -12.84 4.27
N LYS A 229 -3.58 -13.99 3.95
CA LYS A 229 -2.86 -15.14 3.40
C LYS A 229 -2.17 -14.83 2.06
N SER A 230 -2.83 -14.05 1.21
CA SER A 230 -2.28 -13.67 -0.11
C SER A 230 -1.12 -12.69 0.03
N SER A 231 -1.18 -11.76 0.97
CA SER A 231 -0.08 -10.84 1.24
C SER A 231 1.17 -11.56 1.73
N ILE A 232 1.02 -12.50 2.68
CA ILE A 232 2.14 -13.35 3.15
C ILE A 232 2.74 -14.17 1.99
N ALA A 233 1.90 -14.76 1.13
CA ALA A 233 2.39 -15.53 -0.02
C ALA A 233 3.21 -14.65 -0.99
N ASN A 234 2.76 -13.42 -1.22
CA ASN A 234 3.52 -12.45 -2.02
C ASN A 234 4.80 -12.00 -1.31
N ALA A 235 4.75 -11.76 0.01
CA ALA A 235 5.93 -11.38 0.80
C ALA A 235 7.05 -12.43 0.72
N LEU A 236 6.71 -13.72 0.80
CA LEU A 236 7.68 -14.81 0.64
C LEU A 236 8.32 -14.80 -0.74
N LYS A 237 7.52 -14.65 -1.82
CA LYS A 237 8.04 -14.52 -3.18
C LYS A 237 8.94 -13.28 -3.32
N ASN A 238 8.58 -12.18 -2.69
CA ASN A 238 9.37 -10.95 -2.73
C ASN A 238 10.71 -11.13 -2.01
N CYS A 239 10.79 -11.93 -0.96
CA CYS A 239 12.06 -12.32 -0.37
C CYS A 239 12.92 -13.14 -1.34
N GLU A 240 12.34 -14.14 -2.01
CA GLU A 240 13.05 -14.95 -3.01
C GLU A 240 13.60 -14.08 -4.16
N LEU A 241 12.77 -13.17 -4.72
CA LEU A 241 13.16 -12.25 -5.79
C LEU A 241 14.33 -11.33 -5.41
N ASN A 242 14.48 -11.01 -4.13
CA ASN A 242 15.51 -10.10 -3.62
C ASN A 242 16.63 -10.82 -2.87
N SER A 243 16.64 -12.17 -2.84
CA SER A 243 17.62 -12.99 -2.13
C SER A 243 17.73 -12.61 -0.64
N VAL A 244 16.57 -12.45 0.01
CA VAL A 244 16.46 -12.11 1.44
C VAL A 244 15.98 -13.35 2.20
N ASP A 245 16.71 -13.75 3.25
CA ASP A 245 16.48 -14.98 4.02
C ASP A 245 16.34 -14.78 5.53
N ASN A 246 16.55 -13.57 6.04
CA ASN A 246 16.53 -13.24 7.45
C ASN A 246 15.15 -12.76 7.98
N ILE A 247 14.07 -13.00 7.24
CA ILE A 247 12.71 -12.59 7.59
C ILE A 247 11.84 -13.80 7.92
N LYS A 248 11.15 -13.75 9.05
CA LYS A 248 10.08 -14.69 9.39
C LYS A 248 8.72 -13.98 9.32
N PHE A 249 7.85 -14.44 8.44
CA PHE A 249 6.47 -13.95 8.35
C PHE A 249 5.53 -14.81 9.18
N LEU A 250 4.64 -14.15 9.93
CA LEU A 250 3.58 -14.78 10.70
C LEU A 250 2.21 -14.27 10.21
N ARG A 251 1.32 -15.19 9.83
CA ARG A 251 -0.06 -14.85 9.55
C ARG A 251 -0.86 -14.66 10.84
N MET A 252 -0.68 -13.52 11.47
CA MET A 252 -1.30 -13.15 12.76
C MET A 252 -1.69 -11.68 12.73
N SER A 253 -2.73 -11.33 13.48
CA SER A 253 -2.99 -9.92 13.78
C SER A 253 -1.99 -9.41 14.84
N ALA A 254 -1.89 -8.08 14.96
CA ALA A 254 -1.05 -7.47 15.99
C ALA A 254 -1.51 -7.90 17.40
N GLU A 255 -2.84 -7.93 17.64
CA GLU A 255 -3.44 -8.33 18.91
C GLU A 255 -3.17 -9.80 19.23
N GLU A 256 -3.25 -10.72 18.24
CA GLU A 256 -2.90 -12.13 18.41
C GLU A 256 -1.43 -12.27 18.82
N LEU A 257 -0.52 -11.53 18.20
CA LEU A 257 0.90 -11.55 18.55
C LEU A 257 1.13 -10.99 19.96
N MET A 258 0.44 -9.88 20.33
CA MET A 258 0.53 -9.34 21.69
C MET A 258 0.06 -10.36 22.74
N SER A 259 -1.03 -11.07 22.48
CA SER A 259 -1.54 -12.14 23.34
C SER A 259 -0.53 -13.29 23.49
N ALA A 260 0.21 -13.62 22.41
CA ALA A 260 1.28 -14.62 22.47
C ALA A 260 2.46 -14.15 23.33
N PHE A 261 2.91 -12.90 23.19
CA PHE A 261 3.97 -12.34 24.02
C PHE A 261 3.61 -12.28 25.52
N ARG A 262 2.33 -12.04 25.83
CA ARG A 262 1.84 -12.09 27.23
C ARG A 262 1.58 -13.50 27.73
N ARG A 263 1.75 -14.55 26.88
CA ARG A 263 1.46 -15.95 27.18
C ARG A 263 0.00 -16.20 27.61
N GLU A 264 -0.91 -15.38 27.12
CA GLU A 264 -2.36 -15.50 27.40
C GLU A 264 -2.99 -16.67 26.63
N ARG A 265 -2.40 -17.00 25.47
CA ARG A 265 -2.88 -18.05 24.58
C ARG A 265 -1.75 -18.68 23.78
N GLU A 266 -1.82 -19.99 23.56
CA GLU A 266 -0.93 -20.70 22.63
C GLU A 266 -1.46 -20.62 21.20
N PHE A 267 -0.54 -20.43 20.25
CA PHE A 267 -0.84 -20.38 18.83
C PHE A 267 -0.05 -21.46 18.09
N ASN A 268 -0.75 -22.32 17.36
CA ASN A 268 -0.12 -23.40 16.57
C ASN A 268 0.92 -22.86 15.57
N ARG A 269 0.74 -21.61 15.11
CA ARG A 269 1.66 -20.94 14.17
C ARG A 269 3.02 -20.60 14.80
N LEU A 270 3.13 -20.63 16.12
CA LEU A 270 4.35 -20.32 16.88
C LEU A 270 5.06 -21.56 17.41
N ARG A 271 4.55 -22.80 17.17
CA ARG A 271 5.14 -24.02 17.73
C ARG A 271 6.61 -24.25 17.35
N GLU A 272 7.00 -23.80 16.14
CA GLU A 272 8.36 -23.94 15.61
C GLU A 272 9.15 -22.63 15.68
N LEU A 273 8.64 -21.60 16.34
CA LEU A 273 9.25 -20.30 16.44
C LEU A 273 9.25 -19.79 17.87
N ASP A 274 10.43 -19.66 18.45
CA ASP A 274 10.60 -18.97 19.73
C ASP A 274 10.65 -17.46 19.51
N ILE A 275 9.50 -16.80 19.69
CA ILE A 275 9.39 -15.33 19.58
C ILE A 275 10.15 -14.60 20.69
N PHE A 276 10.46 -15.27 21.80
CA PHE A 276 11.21 -14.70 22.91
C PHE A 276 12.73 -14.73 22.68
N SER A 277 13.20 -15.43 21.64
CA SER A 277 14.61 -15.43 21.24
C SER A 277 15.03 -14.18 20.45
N TYR A 278 14.09 -13.31 20.09
CA TYR A 278 14.36 -12.08 19.36
C TYR A 278 14.78 -10.96 20.32
N ASP A 279 15.76 -10.19 19.87
CA ASP A 279 16.24 -8.97 20.53
C ASP A 279 15.79 -7.75 19.73
N PHE A 280 14.51 -7.39 19.88
CA PHE A 280 13.89 -6.31 19.09
C PHE A 280 14.41 -4.94 19.53
N SER A 281 15.33 -4.39 18.77
CA SER A 281 15.81 -3.00 18.92
C SER A 281 14.85 -1.98 18.29
N HIS A 282 14.02 -2.40 17.32
CA HIS A 282 13.09 -1.55 16.60
C HIS A 282 11.74 -2.22 16.39
N VAL A 283 10.70 -1.39 16.39
CA VAL A 283 9.37 -1.78 15.90
C VAL A 283 8.99 -0.87 14.72
N LEU A 284 8.51 -1.45 13.62
CA LEU A 284 7.94 -0.73 12.49
C LEU A 284 6.45 -1.03 12.41
N VAL A 285 5.63 0.02 12.28
CA VAL A 285 4.18 -0.09 12.11
C VAL A 285 3.70 0.75 10.94
N ASP A 286 2.86 0.15 10.08
CA ASP A 286 2.11 0.85 9.00
C ASP A 286 0.63 0.44 9.11
N PRO A 287 -0.09 0.92 10.14
CA PRO A 287 -1.45 0.49 10.43
C PRO A 287 -2.47 1.05 9.43
N PRO A 288 -3.69 0.47 9.39
CA PRO A 288 -4.80 1.04 8.63
C PRO A 288 -5.18 2.44 9.15
N ARG A 289 -6.06 3.13 8.42
CA ARG A 289 -6.51 4.51 8.74
C ARG A 289 -7.01 4.72 10.17
N ALA A 290 -7.49 3.68 10.82
CA ALA A 290 -7.92 3.73 12.21
C ALA A 290 -6.77 3.99 13.21
N GLY A 291 -5.51 3.78 12.78
CA GLY A 291 -4.34 3.83 13.65
C GLY A 291 -4.17 2.55 14.46
N LEU A 292 -3.45 2.64 15.55
CA LEU A 292 -3.18 1.52 16.45
C LEU A 292 -4.25 1.37 17.52
N ASP A 293 -4.53 0.12 17.89
CA ASP A 293 -5.30 -0.18 19.08
C ASP A 293 -4.48 0.07 20.35
N GLU A 294 -5.16 0.37 21.45
CA GLU A 294 -4.53 0.69 22.73
C GLU A 294 -3.62 -0.46 23.21
N SER A 295 -4.00 -1.71 22.96
CA SER A 295 -3.19 -2.88 23.32
C SER A 295 -1.87 -2.93 22.56
N VAL A 296 -1.87 -2.52 21.27
CA VAL A 296 -0.67 -2.45 20.44
C VAL A 296 0.21 -1.29 20.89
N ILE A 297 -0.36 -0.11 21.16
CA ILE A 297 0.39 1.03 21.70
C ILE A 297 1.07 0.65 23.02
N ASN A 298 0.33 0.01 23.94
CA ASN A 298 0.86 -0.43 25.23
C ASN A 298 1.98 -1.47 25.11
N PHE A 299 2.01 -2.21 24.01
CA PHE A 299 3.08 -3.17 23.74
C PHE A 299 4.31 -2.49 23.11
N ILE A 300 4.12 -1.71 22.04
CA ILE A 300 5.24 -1.13 21.29
C ILE A 300 6.03 -0.10 22.09
N LYS A 301 5.41 0.57 23.05
CA LYS A 301 6.10 1.53 23.96
C LYS A 301 7.16 0.92 24.88
N ASN A 302 7.30 -0.42 24.90
CA ASN A 302 8.36 -1.09 25.65
C ASN A 302 9.66 -1.25 24.84
N TYR A 303 9.66 -0.86 23.57
CA TYR A 303 10.81 -0.98 22.68
C TYR A 303 11.51 0.37 22.53
N GLU A 304 12.82 0.33 22.26
CA GLU A 304 13.64 1.53 22.23
C GLU A 304 13.31 2.45 21.06
N ASN A 305 13.11 1.88 19.87
CA ASN A 305 12.90 2.64 18.63
C ASN A 305 11.60 2.21 17.94
N ILE A 306 10.77 3.18 17.58
CA ILE A 306 9.52 2.94 16.85
C ILE A 306 9.54 3.76 15.56
N VAL A 307 9.46 3.09 14.41
CA VAL A 307 9.22 3.72 13.10
C VAL A 307 7.73 3.60 12.81
N TYR A 308 7.01 4.71 12.83
CA TYR A 308 5.57 4.76 12.60
C TYR A 308 5.29 5.41 11.25
N ILE A 309 4.69 4.67 10.31
CA ILE A 309 4.15 5.17 9.04
C ILE A 309 2.64 5.29 9.20
N SER A 310 2.03 6.38 8.74
CA SER A 310 0.59 6.60 8.92
C SER A 310 -0.04 7.32 7.73
N CYS A 311 -1.15 6.77 7.24
CA CYS A 311 -1.99 7.39 6.21
C CYS A 311 -3.10 8.32 6.78
N SER A 312 -3.08 8.59 8.08
CA SER A 312 -4.07 9.43 8.76
C SER A 312 -3.43 10.29 9.84
N PRO A 313 -3.23 11.60 9.60
CA PRO A 313 -2.72 12.52 10.62
C PRO A 313 -3.54 12.51 11.92
N GLN A 314 -4.87 12.32 11.83
CA GLN A 314 -5.74 12.32 12.99
C GLN A 314 -5.50 11.13 13.92
N SER A 315 -5.39 9.91 13.35
CA SER A 315 -5.07 8.72 14.14
C SER A 315 -3.64 8.77 14.67
N LEU A 316 -2.68 9.22 13.85
CA LEU A 316 -1.29 9.41 14.28
C LEU A 316 -1.19 10.37 15.48
N LYS A 317 -1.90 11.51 15.44
CA LYS A 317 -1.93 12.49 16.54
C LYS A 317 -2.46 11.87 17.83
N ARG A 318 -3.53 11.08 17.74
CA ARG A 318 -4.10 10.34 18.89
C ARG A 318 -3.08 9.35 19.46
N ASP A 319 -2.43 8.61 18.61
CA ASP A 319 -1.49 7.55 19.02
C ASP A 319 -0.21 8.16 19.61
N LEU A 320 0.30 9.25 19.01
CA LEU A 320 1.43 10.02 19.55
C LEU A 320 1.14 10.62 20.93
N ALA A 321 -0.09 11.02 21.22
CA ALA A 321 -0.45 11.50 22.55
C ALA A 321 -0.18 10.46 23.64
N GLN A 322 -0.30 9.17 23.33
CA GLN A 322 0.01 8.08 24.27
C GLN A 322 1.50 7.69 24.23
N LEU A 323 2.09 7.61 23.01
CA LEU A 323 3.48 7.22 22.83
C LEU A 323 4.43 8.29 23.38
N SER A 324 4.09 9.57 23.30
CA SER A 324 4.89 10.68 23.83
C SER A 324 5.08 10.67 25.35
N LEU A 325 4.33 9.87 26.08
CA LEU A 325 4.55 9.68 27.52
C LEU A 325 5.87 8.94 27.80
N THR A 326 6.28 8.06 26.91
CA THR A 326 7.49 7.21 27.06
C THR A 326 8.56 7.45 26.00
N HIS A 327 8.19 8.07 24.88
CA HIS A 327 9.07 8.31 23.73
C HIS A 327 9.07 9.77 23.32
N GLU A 328 10.13 10.18 22.63
CA GLU A 328 10.20 11.45 21.93
C GLU A 328 10.29 11.23 20.41
N ALA A 329 9.64 12.09 19.64
CA ALA A 329 9.79 12.12 18.20
C ALA A 329 11.13 12.78 17.86
N VAL A 330 12.01 12.05 17.16
CA VAL A 330 13.35 12.52 16.78
C VAL A 330 13.47 12.82 15.29
N LYS A 331 12.59 12.27 14.45
CA LYS A 331 12.42 12.61 13.03
C LYS A 331 10.95 12.61 12.67
N PHE A 332 10.56 13.51 11.78
CA PHE A 332 9.21 13.58 11.24
C PHE A 332 9.23 13.86 9.75
N ALA A 333 8.60 13.00 8.97
CA ALA A 333 8.47 13.12 7.52
C ALA A 333 7.01 13.25 7.10
N VAL A 334 6.80 14.01 6.03
CA VAL A 334 5.51 14.20 5.34
C VAL A 334 5.67 13.74 3.90
N PHE A 335 4.85 12.77 3.49
CA PHE A 335 4.91 12.20 2.15
C PHE A 335 3.64 12.56 1.38
N ASP A 336 3.80 13.25 0.25
CA ASP A 336 2.67 13.61 -0.60
C ASP A 336 2.28 12.46 -1.55
N GLN A 337 1.83 11.33 -0.98
CA GLN A 337 1.39 10.14 -1.71
C GLN A 337 0.22 10.44 -2.66
N PHE A 338 -0.55 11.49 -2.35
CA PHE A 338 -1.78 11.86 -3.05
C PHE A 338 -1.79 13.34 -3.43
N ALA A 339 -0.94 13.73 -4.37
CA ALA A 339 -0.93 15.09 -4.92
C ALA A 339 -2.33 15.51 -5.40
N ASN A 340 -2.65 16.79 -5.24
CA ASN A 340 -3.95 17.35 -5.56
C ASN A 340 -5.15 16.71 -4.81
N THR A 341 -4.91 16.28 -3.56
CA THR A 341 -5.93 15.83 -2.61
C THR A 341 -5.56 16.30 -1.19
N ALA A 342 -6.49 16.17 -0.24
CA ALA A 342 -6.24 16.49 1.16
C ALA A 342 -5.53 15.36 1.93
N HIS A 343 -5.28 14.21 1.31
CA HIS A 343 -4.63 13.09 1.98
C HIS A 343 -3.14 13.35 2.17
N ILE A 344 -2.64 12.95 3.33
CA ILE A 344 -1.24 13.10 3.74
C ILE A 344 -0.80 11.79 4.39
N GLU A 345 0.38 11.33 4.02
CA GLU A 345 1.09 10.25 4.70
C GLU A 345 2.17 10.86 5.59
N CYS A 346 2.37 10.30 6.77
CA CYS A 346 3.40 10.74 7.71
C CYS A 346 4.31 9.59 8.10
N GLY A 347 5.57 9.90 8.40
CA GLY A 347 6.53 9.01 9.03
C GLY A 347 7.10 9.65 10.29
N VAL A 348 7.16 8.91 11.39
CA VAL A 348 7.73 9.39 12.65
C VAL A 348 8.71 8.36 13.18
N LEU A 349 9.93 8.78 13.51
CA LEU A 349 10.85 8.00 14.33
C LEU A 349 10.73 8.46 15.77
N LEU A 350 10.35 7.53 16.64
CA LEU A 350 10.24 7.72 18.06
C LEU A 350 11.38 6.97 18.76
N LYS A 351 12.02 7.60 19.73
CA LYS A 351 13.02 6.98 20.61
C LYS A 351 12.57 7.01 22.06
N SER A 352 12.85 5.94 22.79
CA SER A 352 12.55 5.86 24.21
C SER A 352 13.29 6.97 24.99
N LYS A 353 12.59 7.64 25.91
CA LYS A 353 13.19 8.64 26.81
C LYS A 353 14.09 8.03 27.87
N ASN A 354 14.06 6.70 28.00
CA ASN A 354 14.84 5.95 28.99
C ASN A 354 16.00 5.17 28.35
N ALA A 355 16.31 5.40 27.06
CA ALA A 355 17.41 4.74 26.34
C ALA A 355 18.74 5.47 26.55
#